data_2c643cc898738108669fa6f61eb910b5
#
_entry.id   2c643cc898738108669fa6f61eb910b5
#
_cell.length_a   1.000
_cell.length_b   1.000
_cell.length_c   1.000
_cell.angle_alpha   90.00
_cell.angle_beta   90.00
_cell.angle_gamma   90.00
#
_symmetry.space_group_name_H-M   'P 1'
#
loop_
_entity.id
_entity.type
_entity.pdbx_description
1 polymer ?
#
loop_
_entity_poly.entity_id
_entity_poly.type
_entity_poly.pdbx_seq_one_letter_code
_entity_poly.pdbx_strand_id
1 'polypeptide(L)'
;MRTLQGVGGSGLYSVGFVILTEIASPRMSKMIGALAGAIIAMSGILGPVLGGIITNYTSWRWVFWMNAPVGIIPLILFIGAWSENARIRGFQRRSFKQIDILGFLLLVASSVPSVIAFQQAGIHILLDSTVWSSALFVAPLVVGVLCFVALLAWEWFVARRWPDTIGALFPMRLAKNRVYISAVVTTMLTGFPYFFIIYSLPTRFQVVNGKNAIVSGIALLPMLGASAIGTTIAGAASSKRNNTFPINVIGAALMLVGAASLSTLDNTVVPQARAYGLQVFLGFGFGLTVSNSTLLATIEAEQRDTAVAQGIMAQVRVLGGSIGIAASTAILGVKQRRQLLDPMVVSVAQLGSLADSMRTLSPDAALAVRQAYTDAFNETLVVCSIVSGVALLASLAAWRKQPTVMKIRR
;
A
#
# COMPACT_ATOMS: atom_id res chain seq x y z
N MET A 1 -11.88 -6.22 -16.31
CA MET A 1 -12.61 -5.14 -15.60
C MET A 1 -11.85 -4.56 -14.43
N ARG A 2 -11.25 -5.34 -13.52
CA ARG A 2 -10.46 -4.85 -12.38
C ARG A 2 -9.25 -4.02 -12.78
N THR A 3 -8.54 -4.43 -13.83
CA THR A 3 -7.38 -3.69 -14.37
C THR A 3 -7.77 -2.29 -14.84
N LEU A 4 -8.89 -2.16 -15.58
CA LEU A 4 -9.40 -0.87 -16.03
C LEU A 4 -9.81 0.03 -14.86
N GLN A 5 -10.46 -0.54 -13.83
CA GLN A 5 -10.80 0.18 -12.61
C GLN A 5 -9.53 0.67 -11.88
N GLY A 6 -8.47 -0.15 -11.84
CA GLY A 6 -7.18 0.22 -11.26
C GLY A 6 -6.50 1.37 -12.01
N VAL A 7 -6.48 1.32 -13.34
CA VAL A 7 -5.94 2.40 -14.19
C VAL A 7 -6.71 3.71 -13.97
N GLY A 8 -8.06 3.66 -13.97
CA GLY A 8 -8.88 4.84 -13.69
C GLY A 8 -8.67 5.40 -12.29
N GLY A 9 -8.65 4.55 -11.28
CA GLY A 9 -8.44 4.94 -9.88
C GLY A 9 -7.06 5.56 -9.63
N SER A 10 -6.00 4.99 -10.20
CA SER A 10 -4.66 5.55 -10.09
C SER A 10 -4.53 6.90 -10.81
N GLY A 11 -5.18 7.05 -11.97
CA GLY A 11 -5.26 8.31 -12.69
C GLY A 11 -5.96 9.39 -11.86
N LEU A 12 -7.13 9.09 -11.31
CA LEU A 12 -7.86 10.02 -10.44
C LEU A 12 -7.04 10.43 -9.21
N TYR A 13 -6.37 9.48 -8.58
CA TYR A 13 -5.51 9.75 -7.42
C TYR A 13 -4.35 10.69 -7.78
N SER A 14 -3.59 10.34 -8.84
CA SER A 14 -2.41 11.12 -9.24
C SER A 14 -2.77 12.51 -9.76
N VAL A 15 -3.75 12.59 -10.68
CA VAL A 15 -4.20 13.87 -11.25
C VAL A 15 -4.88 14.74 -10.19
N GLY A 16 -5.71 14.15 -9.33
CA GLY A 16 -6.36 14.84 -8.22
C GLY A 16 -5.34 15.51 -7.28
N PHE A 17 -4.25 14.80 -6.94
CA PHE A 17 -3.17 15.36 -6.14
C PHE A 17 -2.45 16.52 -6.83
N VAL A 18 -2.14 16.38 -8.12
CA VAL A 18 -1.50 17.44 -8.92
C VAL A 18 -2.40 18.68 -8.98
N ILE A 19 -3.68 18.50 -9.30
CA ILE A 19 -4.66 19.59 -9.36
C ILE A 19 -4.75 20.29 -8.00
N LEU A 20 -4.88 19.52 -6.92
CA LEU A 20 -4.97 20.06 -5.56
C LEU A 20 -3.75 20.93 -5.21
N THR A 21 -2.54 20.49 -5.60
CA THR A 21 -1.30 21.24 -5.32
C THR A 21 -1.11 22.46 -6.20
N GLU A 22 -1.61 22.48 -7.43
CA GLU A 22 -1.43 23.59 -8.38
C GLU A 22 -2.53 24.68 -8.25
N ILE A 23 -3.78 24.30 -7.96
CA ILE A 23 -4.88 25.26 -7.82
C ILE A 23 -4.90 25.93 -6.44
N ALA A 24 -4.32 25.29 -5.43
CA ALA A 24 -4.37 25.82 -4.09
C ALA A 24 -3.66 27.16 -3.95
N SER A 25 -4.36 28.12 -3.35
CA SER A 25 -3.75 29.39 -2.96
C SER A 25 -2.61 29.18 -1.96
N PRO A 26 -1.66 30.12 -1.83
CA PRO A 26 -0.55 30.02 -0.87
C PRO A 26 -0.99 29.80 0.58
N ARG A 27 -2.20 30.25 0.94
CA ARG A 27 -2.81 30.02 2.26
C ARG A 27 -3.34 28.59 2.39
N MET A 28 -3.98 28.05 1.35
CA MET A 28 -4.50 26.69 1.30
C MET A 28 -3.40 25.65 1.10
N SER A 29 -2.30 26.00 0.47
CA SER A 29 -1.15 25.10 0.25
C SER A 29 -0.65 24.45 1.56
N LYS A 30 -0.74 25.16 2.69
CA LYS A 30 -0.40 24.63 4.02
C LYS A 30 -1.41 23.58 4.53
N MET A 31 -2.65 23.63 4.03
CA MET A 31 -3.73 22.73 4.42
C MET A 31 -3.87 21.51 3.50
N ILE A 32 -3.23 21.50 2.32
CA ILE A 32 -3.36 20.43 1.32
C ILE A 32 -2.99 19.08 1.92
N GLY A 33 -1.87 19.01 2.65
CA GLY A 33 -1.45 17.78 3.30
C GLY A 33 -2.47 17.26 4.32
N ALA A 34 -3.04 18.17 5.13
CA ALA A 34 -4.08 17.84 6.10
C ALA A 34 -5.39 17.41 5.41
N LEU A 35 -5.79 18.12 4.37
CA LEU A 35 -7.00 17.78 3.58
C LEU A 35 -6.86 16.43 2.88
N ALA A 36 -5.73 16.19 2.23
CA ALA A 36 -5.43 14.91 1.60
C ALA A 36 -5.40 13.78 2.63
N GLY A 37 -4.77 14.00 3.79
CA GLY A 37 -4.78 13.06 4.91
C GLY A 37 -6.19 12.77 5.42
N ALA A 38 -7.04 13.79 5.56
CA ALA A 38 -8.43 13.64 5.97
C ALA A 38 -9.26 12.82 4.97
N ILE A 39 -9.08 13.06 3.67
CA ILE A 39 -9.75 12.30 2.60
C ILE A 39 -9.31 10.83 2.62
N ILE A 40 -8.01 10.56 2.70
CA ILE A 40 -7.48 9.20 2.78
C ILE A 40 -8.01 8.50 4.05
N ALA A 41 -8.06 9.19 5.16
CA ALA A 41 -8.58 8.67 6.42
C ALA A 41 -10.06 8.31 6.32
N MET A 42 -10.87 9.25 5.82
CA MET A 42 -12.31 9.05 5.65
C MET A 42 -12.60 7.87 4.72
N SER A 43 -11.89 7.78 3.58
CA SER A 43 -12.03 6.66 2.65
C SER A 43 -11.57 5.34 3.27
N GLY A 44 -10.47 5.36 4.03
CA GLY A 44 -9.96 4.21 4.77
C GLY A 44 -10.94 3.70 5.82
N ILE A 45 -11.63 4.59 6.53
CA ILE A 45 -12.66 4.25 7.52
C ILE A 45 -13.95 3.75 6.84
N LEU A 46 -14.43 4.49 5.84
CA LEU A 46 -15.69 4.16 5.17
C LEU A 46 -15.59 2.86 4.35
N GLY A 47 -14.43 2.58 3.74
CA GLY A 47 -14.23 1.42 2.88
C GLY A 47 -14.57 0.08 3.58
N PRO A 48 -13.87 -0.31 4.63
CA PRO A 48 -14.15 -1.56 5.34
C PRO A 48 -15.55 -1.62 5.97
N VAL A 49 -16.04 -0.49 6.50
CA VAL A 49 -17.38 -0.42 7.12
C VAL A 49 -18.48 -0.60 6.09
N LEU A 50 -18.46 0.19 5.00
CA LEU A 50 -19.44 0.07 3.92
C LEU A 50 -19.30 -1.28 3.20
N GLY A 51 -18.07 -1.74 2.95
CA GLY A 51 -17.83 -3.06 2.38
C GLY A 51 -18.40 -4.17 3.24
N GLY A 52 -18.20 -4.12 4.55
CA GLY A 52 -18.78 -5.07 5.51
C GLY A 52 -20.31 -5.04 5.53
N ILE A 53 -20.91 -3.85 5.58
CA ILE A 53 -22.37 -3.68 5.54
C ILE A 53 -22.97 -4.25 4.24
N ILE A 54 -22.43 -3.83 3.10
CA ILE A 54 -22.93 -4.23 1.79
C ILE A 54 -22.82 -5.75 1.61
N THR A 55 -21.69 -6.34 1.94
CA THR A 55 -21.48 -7.79 1.78
C THR A 55 -22.32 -8.61 2.75
N ASN A 56 -22.66 -8.08 3.91
CA ASN A 56 -23.48 -8.79 4.91
C ASN A 56 -24.98 -8.74 4.58
N TYR A 57 -25.50 -7.62 4.07
CA TYR A 57 -26.93 -7.42 3.83
C TYR A 57 -27.37 -7.64 2.39
N THR A 58 -26.42 -7.59 1.43
CA THR A 58 -26.74 -7.74 0.01
C THR A 58 -25.77 -8.72 -0.66
N SER A 59 -24.98 -8.26 -1.62
CA SER A 59 -24.02 -9.06 -2.36
C SER A 59 -22.74 -8.23 -2.58
N TRP A 60 -21.59 -8.90 -2.57
CA TRP A 60 -20.29 -8.28 -2.83
C TRP A 60 -20.24 -7.51 -4.18
N ARG A 61 -21.15 -7.84 -5.13
CA ARG A 61 -21.25 -7.15 -6.42
C ARG A 61 -21.63 -5.68 -6.27
N TRP A 62 -22.44 -5.35 -5.28
CA TRP A 62 -22.86 -3.97 -4.99
C TRP A 62 -21.68 -3.05 -4.60
N VAL A 63 -20.63 -3.60 -4.02
CA VAL A 63 -19.39 -2.84 -3.74
C VAL A 63 -18.80 -2.23 -5.02
N PHE A 64 -19.02 -2.90 -6.17
CA PHE A 64 -18.57 -2.37 -7.46
C PHE A 64 -19.56 -1.43 -8.10
N TRP A 65 -20.84 -1.79 -8.03
CA TRP A 65 -21.90 -0.99 -8.65
C TRP A 65 -22.04 0.38 -8.01
N MET A 66 -21.81 0.52 -6.72
CA MET A 66 -21.83 1.83 -6.04
C MET A 66 -20.74 2.78 -6.53
N ASN A 67 -19.63 2.30 -7.11
CA ASN A 67 -18.61 3.16 -7.65
C ASN A 67 -19.12 4.00 -8.85
N ALA A 68 -20.08 3.51 -9.60
CA ALA A 68 -20.65 4.23 -10.73
C ALA A 68 -21.39 5.52 -10.28
N PRO A 69 -22.41 5.48 -9.41
CA PRO A 69 -23.08 6.69 -8.95
C PRO A 69 -22.17 7.62 -8.16
N VAL A 70 -21.27 7.06 -7.29
CA VAL A 70 -20.32 7.86 -6.52
C VAL A 70 -19.28 8.54 -7.41
N GLY A 71 -18.92 7.94 -8.55
CA GLY A 71 -17.98 8.52 -9.52
C GLY A 71 -18.62 9.52 -10.48
N ILE A 72 -19.89 9.30 -10.90
CA ILE A 72 -20.60 10.15 -11.85
C ILE A 72 -20.87 11.54 -11.27
N ILE A 73 -21.25 11.63 -9.99
CA ILE A 73 -21.55 12.92 -9.34
C ILE A 73 -20.34 13.87 -9.38
N PRO A 74 -19.15 13.49 -8.88
CA PRO A 74 -17.96 14.33 -8.99
C PRO A 74 -17.56 14.62 -10.44
N LEU A 75 -17.75 13.67 -11.36
CA LEU A 75 -17.45 13.88 -12.78
C LEU A 75 -18.31 15.00 -13.38
N ILE A 76 -19.62 15.00 -13.13
CA ILE A 76 -20.54 16.06 -13.60
C ILE A 76 -20.15 17.40 -12.98
N LEU A 77 -19.87 17.44 -11.68
CA LEU A 77 -19.42 18.65 -10.99
C LEU A 77 -18.08 19.15 -11.55
N PHE A 78 -17.15 18.25 -11.84
CA PHE A 78 -15.86 18.60 -12.42
C PHE A 78 -16.01 19.19 -13.82
N ILE A 79 -16.81 18.57 -14.69
CA ILE A 79 -17.07 19.09 -16.05
C ILE A 79 -17.76 20.45 -16.00
N GLY A 80 -18.72 20.63 -15.10
CA GLY A 80 -19.45 21.91 -14.96
C GLY A 80 -18.61 23.03 -14.33
N ALA A 81 -17.70 22.69 -13.43
CA ALA A 81 -16.83 23.66 -12.77
C ALA A 81 -15.54 23.96 -13.55
N TRP A 82 -15.16 23.09 -14.50
CA TRP A 82 -13.94 23.26 -15.29
C TRP A 82 -14.10 24.36 -16.31
N SER A 83 -13.43 25.51 -16.08
CA SER A 83 -13.36 26.59 -17.03
C SER A 83 -12.30 26.32 -18.09
N GLU A 84 -12.65 26.47 -19.38
CA GLU A 84 -11.69 26.35 -20.50
C GLU A 84 -10.52 27.36 -20.37
N ASN A 85 -10.71 28.45 -19.65
CA ASN A 85 -9.71 29.48 -19.36
C ASN A 85 -8.87 29.17 -18.11
N ALA A 86 -9.10 28.06 -17.41
CA ALA A 86 -8.29 27.62 -16.29
C ALA A 86 -6.93 27.16 -16.79
N ARG A 87 -6.09 28.07 -17.24
CA ARG A 87 -4.68 27.82 -17.54
C ARG A 87 -3.98 27.55 -16.21
N ILE A 88 -3.67 26.31 -15.94
CA ILE A 88 -2.78 25.94 -14.83
C ILE A 88 -1.43 26.63 -15.15
N ARG A 89 -1.12 27.68 -14.39
CA ARG A 89 0.08 28.51 -14.59
C ARG A 89 1.32 27.63 -14.39
N GLY A 90 2.17 27.59 -15.39
CA GLY A 90 3.46 26.86 -15.33
C GLY A 90 3.44 25.43 -15.86
N PHE A 91 2.31 24.91 -16.31
CA PHE A 91 2.24 23.59 -16.92
C PHE A 91 2.70 23.67 -18.38
N GLN A 92 3.89 23.18 -18.68
CA GLN A 92 4.29 22.91 -20.05
C GLN A 92 3.54 21.68 -20.54
N ARG A 93 2.64 21.85 -21.52
CA ARG A 93 1.95 20.72 -22.17
C ARG A 93 3.00 19.83 -22.82
N ARG A 94 3.26 18.66 -22.23
CA ARG A 94 4.07 17.65 -22.88
C ARG A 94 3.26 16.98 -23.99
N SER A 95 3.87 16.78 -25.15
CA SER A 95 3.26 16.02 -26.25
C SER A 95 3.16 14.54 -25.85
N PHE A 96 2.15 13.83 -26.35
CA PHE A 96 2.05 12.38 -26.21
C PHE A 96 3.32 11.63 -26.68
N LYS A 97 4.07 12.20 -27.62
CA LYS A 97 5.36 11.65 -28.08
C LYS A 97 6.47 11.67 -27.04
N GLN A 98 6.28 12.45 -25.97
CA GLN A 98 7.24 12.55 -24.87
C GLN A 98 6.95 11.58 -23.72
N ILE A 99 5.88 10.77 -23.84
CA ILE A 99 5.53 9.75 -22.84
C ILE A 99 6.45 8.55 -23.03
N ASP A 100 7.07 8.10 -21.96
CA ASP A 100 7.89 6.88 -21.94
C ASP A 100 7.01 5.63 -21.89
N ILE A 101 6.47 5.23 -23.05
CA ILE A 101 5.62 4.05 -23.17
C ILE A 101 6.41 2.76 -22.86
N LEU A 102 7.66 2.67 -23.30
CA LEU A 102 8.46 1.49 -23.06
C LEU A 102 8.82 1.33 -21.58
N GLY A 103 9.24 2.41 -20.92
CA GLY A 103 9.47 2.41 -19.48
C GLY A 103 8.20 2.02 -18.70
N PHE A 104 7.01 2.54 -19.10
CA PHE A 104 5.74 2.15 -18.49
C PHE A 104 5.44 0.65 -18.66
N LEU A 105 5.63 0.10 -19.86
CA LEU A 105 5.42 -1.34 -20.11
C LEU A 105 6.40 -2.20 -19.30
N LEU A 106 7.67 -1.82 -19.22
CA LEU A 106 8.67 -2.50 -18.42
C LEU A 106 8.34 -2.43 -16.92
N LEU A 107 7.83 -1.30 -16.44
CA LEU A 107 7.40 -1.14 -15.06
C LEU A 107 6.25 -2.09 -14.71
N VAL A 108 5.24 -2.18 -15.56
CA VAL A 108 4.12 -3.10 -15.39
C VAL A 108 4.61 -4.56 -15.49
N ALA A 109 5.44 -4.87 -16.50
CA ALA A 109 6.00 -6.19 -16.71
C ALA A 109 6.98 -6.62 -15.59
N SER A 110 7.55 -5.70 -14.83
CA SER A 110 8.38 -6.02 -13.67
C SER A 110 7.57 -6.28 -12.40
N SER A 111 6.53 -5.49 -12.17
CA SER A 111 5.76 -5.54 -10.92
C SER A 111 4.68 -6.61 -10.93
N VAL A 112 3.90 -6.73 -12.00
CA VAL A 112 2.74 -7.63 -12.05
C VAL A 112 3.14 -9.11 -11.97
N PRO A 113 4.09 -9.63 -12.78
CA PRO A 113 4.49 -11.03 -12.69
C PRO A 113 5.14 -11.37 -11.34
N SER A 114 5.92 -10.45 -10.77
CA SER A 114 6.52 -10.67 -9.45
C SER A 114 5.46 -10.89 -8.36
N VAL A 115 4.40 -10.08 -8.33
CA VAL A 115 3.28 -10.26 -7.39
C VAL A 115 2.51 -11.55 -7.66
N ILE A 116 2.23 -11.86 -8.93
CA ILE A 116 1.53 -13.08 -9.36
C ILE A 116 2.32 -14.32 -8.94
N ALA A 117 3.65 -14.35 -9.08
CA ALA A 117 4.48 -15.47 -8.68
C ALA A 117 4.21 -15.88 -7.23
N PHE A 118 4.32 -14.95 -6.28
CA PHE A 118 4.08 -15.23 -4.86
C PHE A 118 2.62 -15.59 -4.57
N GLN A 119 1.66 -14.92 -5.22
CA GLN A 119 0.24 -15.20 -5.01
C GLN A 119 -0.14 -16.59 -5.52
N GLN A 120 0.33 -16.99 -6.69
CA GLN A 120 0.09 -18.32 -7.24
C GLN A 120 0.79 -19.41 -6.41
N ALA A 121 2.02 -19.17 -5.98
CA ALA A 121 2.71 -20.08 -5.08
C ALA A 121 1.89 -20.34 -3.80
N GLY A 122 1.34 -19.29 -3.17
CA GLY A 122 0.53 -19.44 -1.97
C GLY A 122 -0.76 -20.25 -2.16
N ILE A 123 -1.36 -20.19 -3.35
CA ILE A 123 -2.55 -20.98 -3.68
C ILE A 123 -2.18 -22.42 -4.04
N HIS A 124 -1.20 -22.60 -4.91
CA HIS A 124 -0.84 -23.93 -5.43
C HIS A 124 -0.08 -24.81 -4.43
N ILE A 125 0.54 -24.23 -3.40
CA ILE A 125 1.22 -25.02 -2.35
C ILE A 125 0.27 -25.96 -1.60
N LEU A 126 -1.02 -25.69 -1.61
CA LEU A 126 -2.04 -26.59 -1.04
C LEU A 126 -2.12 -27.91 -1.81
N LEU A 127 -1.85 -27.88 -3.12
CA LEU A 127 -1.92 -29.06 -4.00
C LEU A 127 -0.55 -29.70 -4.20
N ASP A 128 0.50 -28.89 -4.34
CA ASP A 128 1.86 -29.34 -4.65
C ASP A 128 2.89 -28.65 -3.77
N SER A 129 3.68 -29.44 -3.02
CA SER A 129 4.75 -28.91 -2.17
C SER A 129 5.95 -28.38 -2.96
N THR A 130 6.09 -28.80 -4.23
CA THR A 130 7.21 -28.42 -5.09
C THR A 130 6.98 -27.13 -5.89
N VAL A 131 5.88 -26.43 -5.60
CA VAL A 131 5.48 -25.21 -6.33
C VAL A 131 6.57 -24.14 -6.40
N TRP A 132 7.44 -24.05 -5.38
CA TRP A 132 8.54 -23.08 -5.34
C TRP A 132 9.61 -23.31 -6.41
N SER A 133 9.76 -24.55 -6.90
CA SER A 133 10.65 -24.93 -8.00
C SER A 133 9.90 -25.06 -9.33
N SER A 134 8.59 -24.93 -9.32
CA SER A 134 7.77 -25.05 -10.53
C SER A 134 7.88 -23.83 -11.45
N ALA A 135 7.59 -24.04 -12.74
CA ALA A 135 7.54 -22.96 -13.72
C ALA A 135 6.49 -21.89 -13.38
N LEU A 136 5.42 -22.25 -12.64
CA LEU A 136 4.39 -21.31 -12.19
C LEU A 136 4.91 -20.20 -11.25
N PHE A 137 5.94 -20.52 -10.45
CA PHE A 137 6.60 -19.55 -9.58
C PHE A 137 7.81 -18.92 -10.25
N VAL A 138 8.71 -19.78 -10.78
CA VAL A 138 10.03 -19.32 -11.26
C VAL A 138 9.91 -18.45 -12.52
N ALA A 139 9.07 -18.84 -13.49
CA ALA A 139 8.99 -18.08 -14.74
C ALA A 139 8.47 -16.64 -14.56
N PRO A 140 7.33 -16.38 -13.85
CA PRO A 140 6.90 -15.01 -13.64
C PRO A 140 7.88 -14.19 -12.79
N LEU A 141 8.54 -14.81 -11.81
CA LEU A 141 9.54 -14.14 -10.98
C LEU A 141 10.76 -13.71 -11.81
N VAL A 142 11.29 -14.63 -12.64
CA VAL A 142 12.43 -14.33 -13.52
C VAL A 142 12.06 -13.25 -14.54
N VAL A 143 10.88 -13.33 -15.16
CA VAL A 143 10.38 -12.29 -16.08
C VAL A 143 10.29 -10.94 -15.36
N GLY A 144 9.71 -10.91 -14.16
CA GLY A 144 9.61 -9.70 -13.35
C GLY A 144 10.98 -9.07 -13.06
N VAL A 145 11.95 -9.87 -12.62
CA VAL A 145 13.31 -9.41 -12.31
C VAL A 145 14.03 -8.93 -13.57
N LEU A 146 13.95 -9.67 -14.68
CA LEU A 146 14.57 -9.27 -15.95
C LEU A 146 13.97 -7.96 -16.47
N CYS A 147 12.64 -7.81 -16.43
CA CYS A 147 11.97 -6.56 -16.81
C CYS A 147 12.36 -5.39 -15.89
N PHE A 148 12.58 -5.64 -14.59
CA PHE A 148 13.06 -4.60 -13.68
C PHE A 148 14.48 -4.15 -14.01
N VAL A 149 15.38 -5.08 -14.29
CA VAL A 149 16.74 -4.76 -14.75
C VAL A 149 16.71 -4.01 -16.08
N ALA A 150 15.87 -4.46 -17.01
CA ALA A 150 15.67 -3.79 -18.30
C ALA A 150 15.09 -2.37 -18.12
N LEU A 151 14.16 -2.17 -17.16
CA LEU A 151 13.64 -0.84 -16.82
C LEU A 151 14.77 0.09 -16.35
N LEU A 152 15.62 -0.36 -15.43
CA LEU A 152 16.72 0.46 -14.92
C LEU A 152 17.72 0.80 -16.03
N ALA A 153 18.02 -0.16 -16.91
CA ALA A 153 18.89 0.06 -18.06
C ALA A 153 18.25 1.05 -19.06
N TRP A 154 16.95 0.92 -19.32
CA TRP A 154 16.20 1.82 -20.19
C TRP A 154 16.18 3.26 -19.66
N GLU A 155 15.86 3.45 -18.39
CA GLU A 155 15.84 4.76 -17.73
C GLU A 155 17.23 5.43 -17.76
N TRP A 156 18.28 4.64 -17.55
CA TRP A 156 19.65 5.13 -17.68
C TRP A 156 20.00 5.55 -19.12
N PHE A 157 19.54 4.77 -20.12
CA PHE A 157 19.73 5.07 -21.53
C PHE A 157 18.97 6.35 -21.95
N VAL A 158 17.69 6.46 -21.58
CA VAL A 158 16.86 7.65 -21.83
C VAL A 158 17.48 8.89 -21.20
N ALA A 159 17.93 8.80 -19.96
CA ALA A 159 18.57 9.92 -19.27
C ALA A 159 19.86 10.42 -19.96
N ARG A 160 20.56 9.55 -20.70
CA ARG A 160 21.78 9.92 -21.44
C ARG A 160 21.49 10.43 -22.86
N ARG A 161 20.56 9.78 -23.57
CA ARG A 161 20.39 9.99 -25.01
C ARG A 161 19.29 11.00 -25.35
N TRP A 162 18.23 11.05 -24.52
CA TRP A 162 17.03 11.87 -24.76
C TRP A 162 16.54 12.60 -23.50
N PRO A 163 17.39 13.37 -22.80
CA PRO A 163 17.07 13.93 -21.49
C PRO A 163 15.89 14.94 -21.51
N ASP A 164 15.67 15.60 -22.65
CA ASP A 164 14.65 16.64 -22.80
C ASP A 164 13.50 16.25 -23.73
N THR A 165 13.62 15.12 -24.45
CA THR A 165 12.62 14.65 -25.42
C THR A 165 11.65 13.64 -24.83
N ILE A 166 12.11 12.75 -23.96
CA ILE A 166 11.28 11.73 -23.31
C ILE A 166 11.19 12.05 -21.82
N GLY A 167 9.96 12.08 -21.30
CA GLY A 167 9.72 12.24 -19.87
C GLY A 167 9.98 10.93 -19.13
N ALA A 168 11.22 10.72 -18.68
CA ALA A 168 11.61 9.55 -17.92
C ALA A 168 10.67 9.27 -16.76
N LEU A 169 10.28 8.00 -16.55
CA LEU A 169 9.45 7.58 -15.41
C LEU A 169 10.21 7.67 -14.10
N PHE A 170 11.53 7.46 -14.15
CA PHE A 170 12.42 7.59 -13.00
C PHE A 170 13.61 8.49 -13.34
N PRO A 171 13.45 9.83 -13.26
CA PRO A 171 14.51 10.76 -13.61
C PRO A 171 15.79 10.47 -12.84
N MET A 172 16.92 10.30 -13.54
CA MET A 172 18.22 9.96 -12.95
C MET A 172 18.68 10.98 -11.89
N ARG A 173 18.17 12.21 -11.95
CA ARG A 173 18.44 13.24 -10.92
C ARG A 173 17.84 12.84 -9.58
N LEU A 174 16.63 12.30 -9.58
CA LEU A 174 15.97 11.77 -8.37
C LEU A 174 16.69 10.51 -7.87
N ALA A 175 17.13 9.63 -8.78
CA ALA A 175 17.90 8.44 -8.45
C ALA A 175 19.24 8.75 -7.77
N LYS A 176 19.88 9.88 -8.11
CA LYS A 176 21.12 10.32 -7.47
C LYS A 176 20.92 11.02 -6.13
N ASN A 177 19.70 11.42 -5.80
CA ASN A 177 19.40 12.07 -4.54
C ASN A 177 19.21 11.02 -3.43
N ARG A 178 20.21 10.88 -2.57
CA ARG A 178 20.23 9.92 -1.46
C ARG A 178 19.00 10.04 -0.56
N VAL A 179 18.56 11.26 -0.25
CA VAL A 179 17.41 11.49 0.64
C VAL A 179 16.12 11.03 -0.03
N TYR A 180 15.95 11.33 -1.32
CA TYR A 180 14.79 10.87 -2.08
C TYR A 180 14.76 9.34 -2.19
N ILE A 181 15.88 8.69 -2.52
CA ILE A 181 15.95 7.23 -2.61
C ILE A 181 15.68 6.57 -1.26
N SER A 182 16.25 7.10 -0.17
CA SER A 182 15.93 6.64 1.18
C SER A 182 14.42 6.70 1.46
N ALA A 183 13.75 7.78 1.07
CA ALA A 183 12.31 7.92 1.23
C ALA A 183 11.52 6.93 0.35
N VAL A 184 11.96 6.69 -0.90
CA VAL A 184 11.36 5.68 -1.81
C VAL A 184 11.43 4.29 -1.19
N VAL A 185 12.62 3.88 -0.73
CA VAL A 185 12.83 2.57 -0.10
C VAL A 185 12.00 2.44 1.18
N THR A 186 12.04 3.45 2.06
CA THR A 186 11.22 3.46 3.29
C THR A 186 9.74 3.35 2.97
N THR A 187 9.25 4.08 1.95
CA THR A 187 7.84 4.07 1.53
C THR A 187 7.42 2.69 1.02
N MET A 188 8.26 2.03 0.23
CA MET A 188 8.01 0.66 -0.24
C MET A 188 7.92 -0.31 0.94
N LEU A 189 8.91 -0.27 1.83
CA LEU A 189 9.00 -1.20 2.97
C LEU A 189 7.88 -0.96 4.00
N THR A 190 7.44 0.28 4.23
CA THR A 190 6.31 0.57 5.14
C THR A 190 4.95 0.25 4.52
N GLY A 191 4.84 0.23 3.21
CA GLY A 191 3.65 -0.27 2.51
C GLY A 191 3.38 -1.75 2.80
N PHE A 192 4.41 -2.58 2.91
CA PHE A 192 4.32 -4.02 3.14
C PHE A 192 3.48 -4.37 4.39
N PRO A 193 3.84 -3.97 5.63
CA PRO A 193 3.08 -4.32 6.83
C PRO A 193 1.69 -3.67 6.87
N TYR A 194 1.55 -2.46 6.36
CA TYR A 194 0.28 -1.74 6.42
C TYR A 194 -0.81 -2.42 5.59
N PHE A 195 -0.54 -2.72 4.32
CA PHE A 195 -1.52 -3.39 3.45
C PHE A 195 -1.74 -4.85 3.83
N PHE A 196 -0.70 -5.53 4.36
CA PHE A 196 -0.87 -6.85 4.94
C PHE A 196 -1.92 -6.84 6.06
N ILE A 197 -1.81 -5.93 7.02
CA ILE A 197 -2.75 -5.84 8.14
C ILE A 197 -4.17 -5.50 7.66
N ILE A 198 -4.32 -4.54 6.75
CA ILE A 198 -5.65 -4.19 6.20
C ILE A 198 -6.33 -5.41 5.59
N TYR A 199 -5.57 -6.26 4.92
CA TYR A 199 -6.10 -7.45 4.27
C TYR A 199 -6.32 -8.62 5.25
N SER A 200 -5.34 -8.91 6.10
CA SER A 200 -5.29 -10.14 6.90
C SER A 200 -5.99 -10.03 8.26
N LEU A 201 -6.02 -8.84 8.87
CA LEU A 201 -6.63 -8.68 10.20
C LEU A 201 -8.16 -8.91 10.19
N PRO A 202 -8.94 -8.41 9.22
CA PRO A 202 -10.36 -8.74 9.11
C PRO A 202 -10.60 -10.23 8.89
N THR A 203 -9.79 -10.88 8.06
CA THR A 203 -9.86 -12.33 7.81
C THR A 203 -9.58 -13.10 9.09
N ARG A 204 -8.58 -12.68 9.87
CA ARG A 204 -8.29 -13.25 11.17
C ARG A 204 -9.49 -13.14 12.14
N PHE A 205 -10.14 -11.96 12.23
CA PHE A 205 -11.32 -11.79 13.06
C PHE A 205 -12.50 -12.68 12.62
N GLN A 206 -12.64 -12.92 11.33
CA GLN A 206 -13.69 -13.82 10.82
C GLN A 206 -13.37 -15.29 11.12
N VAL A 207 -12.17 -15.75 10.81
CA VAL A 207 -11.79 -17.17 10.92
C VAL A 207 -11.47 -17.56 12.37
N VAL A 208 -10.66 -16.78 13.08
CA VAL A 208 -10.19 -17.14 14.43
C VAL A 208 -11.24 -16.77 15.49
N ASN A 209 -11.82 -15.55 15.40
CA ASN A 209 -12.74 -15.05 16.40
C ASN A 209 -14.22 -15.22 16.03
N GLY A 210 -14.54 -15.82 14.87
CA GLY A 210 -15.92 -16.08 14.42
C GLY A 210 -16.79 -14.82 14.23
N LYS A 211 -16.17 -13.65 13.96
CA LYS A 211 -16.89 -12.39 13.77
C LYS A 211 -17.42 -12.26 12.36
N ASN A 212 -18.54 -11.55 12.19
CA ASN A 212 -19.08 -11.24 10.88
C ASN A 212 -18.23 -10.17 10.16
N ALA A 213 -18.48 -9.96 8.87
CA ALA A 213 -17.74 -9.04 8.02
C ALA A 213 -17.80 -7.58 8.54
N ILE A 214 -18.94 -7.15 9.09
CA ILE A 214 -19.14 -5.79 9.63
C ILE A 214 -18.22 -5.57 10.83
N VAL A 215 -18.28 -6.45 11.83
CA VAL A 215 -17.46 -6.32 13.05
C VAL A 215 -15.98 -6.40 12.72
N SER A 216 -15.60 -7.27 11.77
CA SER A 216 -14.21 -7.40 11.30
C SER A 216 -13.72 -6.15 10.58
N GLY A 217 -14.59 -5.48 9.82
CA GLY A 217 -14.28 -4.18 9.18
C GLY A 217 -14.12 -3.06 10.22
N ILE A 218 -15.05 -2.98 11.18
CA ILE A 218 -14.99 -2.01 12.29
C ILE A 218 -13.74 -2.20 13.15
N ALA A 219 -13.25 -3.42 13.27
CA ALA A 219 -12.05 -3.72 14.05
C ALA A 219 -10.76 -3.07 13.49
N LEU A 220 -10.76 -2.61 12.24
CA LEU A 220 -9.66 -1.84 11.63
C LEU A 220 -9.68 -0.34 11.98
N LEU A 221 -10.79 0.20 12.50
CA LEU A 221 -10.94 1.63 12.72
C LEU A 221 -9.86 2.25 13.62
N PRO A 222 -9.37 1.60 14.68
CA PRO A 222 -8.30 2.15 15.49
C PRO A 222 -7.01 2.39 14.68
N MET A 223 -6.64 1.46 13.79
CA MET A 223 -5.48 1.61 12.93
C MET A 223 -5.67 2.71 11.89
N LEU A 224 -6.82 2.73 11.23
CA LEU A 224 -7.14 3.70 10.18
C LEU A 224 -7.27 5.12 10.75
N GLY A 225 -7.94 5.26 11.91
CA GLY A 225 -8.02 6.53 12.62
C GLY A 225 -6.66 7.04 13.08
N ALA A 226 -5.82 6.15 13.62
CA ALA A 226 -4.46 6.49 14.00
C ALA A 226 -3.61 6.93 12.78
N SER A 227 -3.77 6.28 11.62
CA SER A 227 -3.05 6.67 10.41
C SER A 227 -3.45 8.08 9.92
N ALA A 228 -4.73 8.42 10.05
CA ALA A 228 -5.25 9.75 9.77
C ALA A 228 -4.62 10.82 10.67
N ILE A 229 -4.63 10.55 11.98
CA ILE A 229 -4.04 11.45 12.99
C ILE A 229 -2.54 11.62 12.70
N GLY A 230 -1.83 10.51 12.44
CA GLY A 230 -0.41 10.53 12.10
C GLY A 230 -0.11 11.36 10.85
N THR A 231 -0.90 11.20 9.79
CA THR A 231 -0.77 11.98 8.54
C THR A 231 -0.95 13.48 8.81
N THR A 232 -1.96 13.84 9.60
CA THR A 232 -2.25 15.24 9.95
C THR A 232 -1.15 15.86 10.79
N ILE A 233 -0.67 15.13 11.81
CA ILE A 233 0.43 15.60 12.68
C ILE A 233 1.72 15.77 11.89
N ALA A 234 2.07 14.82 11.00
CA ALA A 234 3.27 14.92 10.17
C ALA A 234 3.22 16.14 9.24
N GLY A 235 2.07 16.38 8.60
CA GLY A 235 1.84 17.55 7.75
C GLY A 235 1.96 18.86 8.54
N ALA A 236 1.34 18.94 9.72
CA ALA A 236 1.41 20.11 10.59
C ALA A 236 2.82 20.37 11.12
N ALA A 237 3.51 19.34 11.61
CA ALA A 237 4.85 19.45 12.17
C ALA A 237 5.91 19.86 11.12
N SER A 238 5.67 19.50 9.86
CA SER A 238 6.57 19.86 8.75
C SER A 238 6.14 21.13 8.01
N SER A 239 5.06 21.79 8.39
CA SER A 239 4.50 22.96 7.67
C SER A 239 5.40 24.22 7.73
N LYS A 240 6.14 24.42 8.83
CA LYS A 240 6.99 25.59 9.07
C LYS A 240 8.49 25.27 8.99
N ARG A 241 8.87 24.07 9.31
CA ARG A 241 10.27 23.62 9.36
C ARG A 241 10.38 22.24 8.73
N ASN A 242 11.46 21.98 8.00
CA ASN A 242 11.71 20.67 7.43
C ASN A 242 12.05 19.65 8.55
N ASN A 243 11.04 18.99 9.09
CA ASN A 243 11.15 17.93 10.08
C ASN A 243 11.00 16.53 9.45
N THR A 244 11.25 16.42 8.14
CA THR A 244 10.98 15.17 7.40
C THR A 244 11.82 14.00 7.91
N PHE A 245 13.09 14.23 8.27
CA PHE A 245 13.95 13.17 8.78
C PHE A 245 13.44 12.56 10.10
N PRO A 246 13.28 13.33 11.21
CA PRO A 246 12.84 12.73 12.48
C PRO A 246 11.44 12.10 12.39
N ILE A 247 10.52 12.69 11.62
CA ILE A 247 9.18 12.15 11.46
C ILE A 247 9.22 10.80 10.75
N ASN A 248 10.06 10.64 9.72
CA ASN A 248 10.18 9.38 8.98
C ASN A 248 10.77 8.27 9.87
N VAL A 249 11.78 8.60 10.66
CA VAL A 249 12.41 7.67 11.61
C VAL A 249 11.42 7.24 12.70
N ILE A 250 10.70 8.20 13.32
CA ILE A 250 9.67 7.91 14.32
C ILE A 250 8.56 7.04 13.73
N GLY A 251 8.09 7.38 12.52
CA GLY A 251 7.06 6.60 11.83
C GLY A 251 7.47 5.15 11.57
N ALA A 252 8.69 4.92 11.05
CA ALA A 252 9.21 3.58 10.81
C ALA A 252 9.43 2.79 12.12
N ALA A 253 9.91 3.45 13.19
CA ALA A 253 10.07 2.84 14.51
C ALA A 253 8.73 2.41 15.12
N LEU A 254 7.69 3.24 15.00
CA LEU A 254 6.34 2.90 15.48
C LEU A 254 5.73 1.75 14.70
N MET A 255 5.99 1.67 13.39
CA MET A 255 5.54 0.53 12.59
C MET A 255 6.25 -0.76 13.00
N LEU A 256 7.54 -0.70 13.30
CA LEU A 256 8.28 -1.85 13.85
C LEU A 256 7.68 -2.32 15.17
N VAL A 257 7.47 -1.41 16.13
CA VAL A 257 6.88 -1.73 17.43
C VAL A 257 5.47 -2.30 17.27
N GLY A 258 4.64 -1.69 16.39
CA GLY A 258 3.29 -2.15 16.11
C GLY A 258 3.25 -3.56 15.52
N ALA A 259 4.10 -3.84 14.50
CA ALA A 259 4.16 -5.16 13.89
C ALA A 259 4.69 -6.23 14.88
N ALA A 260 5.76 -5.93 15.61
CA ALA A 260 6.34 -6.84 16.60
C ALA A 260 5.36 -7.14 17.75
N SER A 261 4.63 -6.13 18.23
CA SER A 261 3.64 -6.35 19.30
C SER A 261 2.44 -7.16 18.81
N LEU A 262 1.96 -6.92 17.60
CA LEU A 262 0.84 -7.69 17.03
C LEU A 262 1.19 -9.16 16.76
N SER A 263 2.47 -9.51 16.58
CA SER A 263 2.88 -10.91 16.36
C SER A 263 2.70 -11.81 17.59
N THR A 264 2.34 -11.24 18.74
CA THR A 264 2.11 -11.96 19.99
C THR A 264 0.64 -12.28 20.27
N LEU A 265 -0.24 -12.17 19.27
CA LEU A 265 -1.67 -12.45 19.44
C LEU A 265 -1.93 -13.96 19.48
N ASP A 266 -2.74 -14.40 20.46
CA ASP A 266 -3.08 -15.81 20.68
C ASP A 266 -4.31 -16.23 19.82
N ASN A 267 -4.55 -17.56 19.78
CA ASN A 267 -5.66 -18.19 19.02
C ASN A 267 -7.00 -18.20 19.75
N THR A 268 -7.20 -17.29 20.73
CA THR A 268 -8.43 -17.22 21.53
C THR A 268 -9.65 -16.83 20.68
N VAL A 269 -10.80 -17.46 20.97
CA VAL A 269 -12.08 -17.15 20.29
C VAL A 269 -12.55 -15.73 20.62
N VAL A 270 -12.30 -15.27 21.85
CA VAL A 270 -12.62 -13.90 22.26
C VAL A 270 -11.54 -12.96 21.72
N PRO A 271 -11.92 -11.92 20.98
CA PRO A 271 -10.96 -10.93 20.49
C PRO A 271 -10.20 -10.29 21.65
N GLN A 272 -8.90 -10.31 21.58
CA GLN A 272 -8.06 -9.70 22.61
C GLN A 272 -8.12 -8.17 22.48
N ALA A 273 -8.44 -7.47 23.57
CA ALA A 273 -8.49 -6.00 23.59
C ALA A 273 -7.16 -5.38 23.13
N ARG A 274 -6.03 -6.04 23.43
CA ARG A 274 -4.70 -5.60 22.97
C ARG A 274 -4.57 -5.52 21.45
N ALA A 275 -5.31 -6.33 20.68
CA ALA A 275 -5.25 -6.27 19.21
C ALA A 275 -5.73 -4.90 18.68
N TYR A 276 -6.73 -4.29 19.34
CA TYR A 276 -7.23 -2.96 18.97
C TYR A 276 -6.25 -1.84 19.34
N GLY A 277 -5.55 -1.97 20.47
CA GLY A 277 -4.56 -0.98 20.93
C GLY A 277 -3.25 -1.04 20.13
N LEU A 278 -2.72 -2.25 19.90
CA LEU A 278 -1.41 -2.43 19.28
C LEU A 278 -1.39 -2.03 17.81
N GLN A 279 -2.49 -2.21 17.07
CA GLN A 279 -2.59 -1.76 15.67
C GLN A 279 -2.53 -0.23 15.52
N VAL A 280 -2.80 0.55 16.59
CA VAL A 280 -2.67 2.00 16.59
C VAL A 280 -1.26 2.45 16.32
N PHE A 281 -0.24 1.78 16.88
CA PHE A 281 1.16 2.11 16.64
C PHE A 281 1.53 1.94 15.17
N LEU A 282 1.09 0.85 14.55
CA LEU A 282 1.35 0.59 13.14
C LEU A 282 0.63 1.61 12.25
N GLY A 283 -0.64 1.90 12.53
CA GLY A 283 -1.43 2.89 11.79
C GLY A 283 -0.84 4.29 11.91
N PHE A 284 -0.54 4.74 13.13
CA PHE A 284 0.04 6.06 13.37
C PHE A 284 1.40 6.22 12.70
N GLY A 285 2.29 5.19 12.81
CA GLY A 285 3.57 5.15 12.12
C GLY A 285 3.44 5.26 10.62
N PHE A 286 2.49 4.52 10.01
CA PHE A 286 2.21 4.61 8.58
C PHE A 286 1.72 6.02 8.18
N GLY A 287 0.80 6.61 8.95
CA GLY A 287 0.33 7.97 8.69
C GLY A 287 1.47 8.99 8.68
N LEU A 288 2.38 8.91 9.64
CA LEU A 288 3.58 9.75 9.68
C LEU A 288 4.44 9.57 8.42
N THR A 289 4.72 8.33 8.01
CA THR A 289 5.57 8.05 6.83
C THR A 289 4.92 8.45 5.52
N VAL A 290 3.59 8.28 5.36
CA VAL A 290 2.85 8.66 4.14
C VAL A 290 2.90 10.16 3.89
N SER A 291 2.51 10.96 4.87
CA SER A 291 2.53 12.43 4.75
C SER A 291 3.93 12.94 4.49
N ASN A 292 4.88 12.37 5.24
CA ASN A 292 6.27 12.78 5.16
C ASN A 292 6.93 12.42 3.83
N SER A 293 6.72 11.21 3.29
CA SER A 293 7.25 10.81 1.99
C SER A 293 6.71 11.66 0.85
N THR A 294 5.41 12.02 0.91
CA THR A 294 4.77 12.92 -0.05
C THR A 294 5.40 14.32 -0.02
N LEU A 295 5.62 14.86 1.19
CA LEU A 295 6.28 16.14 1.37
C LEU A 295 7.74 16.12 0.89
N LEU A 296 8.47 15.04 1.21
CA LEU A 296 9.86 14.83 0.81
C LEU A 296 10.00 14.77 -0.72
N ALA A 297 9.10 14.08 -1.40
CA ALA A 297 9.05 14.05 -2.86
C ALA A 297 8.87 15.46 -3.47
N THR A 298 8.11 16.33 -2.80
CA THR A 298 7.91 17.72 -3.24
C THR A 298 9.14 18.61 -2.98
N ILE A 299 9.83 18.41 -1.85
CA ILE A 299 10.99 19.25 -1.44
C ILE A 299 12.25 18.88 -2.23
N GLU A 300 12.47 17.59 -2.46
CA GLU A 300 13.70 17.08 -3.06
C GLU A 300 13.64 17.00 -4.60
N ALA A 301 12.44 17.06 -5.19
CA ALA A 301 12.26 17.12 -6.64
C ALA A 301 12.32 18.55 -7.18
N GLU A 302 12.91 18.71 -8.37
CA GLU A 302 12.75 19.94 -9.15
C GLU A 302 11.28 20.13 -9.53
N GLN A 303 10.86 21.37 -9.78
CA GLN A 303 9.46 21.70 -10.08
C GLN A 303 8.90 20.87 -11.26
N ARG A 304 9.70 20.63 -12.29
CA ARG A 304 9.32 19.82 -13.47
C ARG A 304 9.14 18.32 -13.16
N ASP A 305 9.78 17.81 -12.12
CA ASP A 305 9.82 16.38 -11.78
C ASP A 305 8.91 16.07 -10.57
N THR A 306 8.27 17.07 -9.97
CA THR A 306 7.44 16.89 -8.76
C THR A 306 6.31 15.89 -8.95
N ALA A 307 5.59 15.95 -10.07
CA ALA A 307 4.48 15.03 -10.36
C ALA A 307 4.98 13.58 -10.51
N VAL A 308 6.12 13.39 -11.20
CA VAL A 308 6.78 12.09 -11.37
C VAL A 308 7.25 11.56 -10.02
N ALA A 309 7.91 12.40 -9.21
CA ALA A 309 8.36 12.03 -7.86
C ALA A 309 7.23 11.58 -6.96
N GLN A 310 6.08 12.25 -7.00
CA GLN A 310 4.87 11.84 -6.27
C GLN A 310 4.30 10.52 -6.79
N GLY A 311 4.26 10.34 -8.11
CA GLY A 311 3.82 9.09 -8.75
C GLY A 311 4.66 7.90 -8.32
N ILE A 312 5.98 8.03 -8.29
CA ILE A 312 6.91 7.00 -7.82
C ILE A 312 6.62 6.63 -6.36
N MET A 313 6.43 7.63 -5.47
CA MET A 313 6.11 7.37 -4.06
C MET A 313 4.80 6.60 -3.89
N ALA A 314 3.76 6.96 -4.66
CA ALA A 314 2.49 6.26 -4.64
C ALA A 314 2.64 4.82 -5.13
N GLN A 315 3.33 4.61 -6.25
CA GLN A 315 3.56 3.32 -6.87
C GLN A 315 4.34 2.36 -5.97
N VAL A 316 5.48 2.78 -5.44
CA VAL A 316 6.31 1.89 -4.60
C VAL A 316 5.62 1.52 -3.30
N ARG A 317 4.77 2.40 -2.76
CA ARG A 317 3.94 2.11 -1.58
C ARG A 317 2.97 0.96 -1.86
N VAL A 318 2.24 1.04 -2.97
CA VAL A 318 1.28 0.00 -3.39
C VAL A 318 2.01 -1.29 -3.77
N LEU A 319 3.15 -1.20 -4.44
CA LEU A 319 3.98 -2.37 -4.79
C LEU A 319 4.45 -3.10 -3.52
N GLY A 320 4.99 -2.37 -2.53
CA GLY A 320 5.36 -2.94 -1.24
C GLY A 320 4.19 -3.64 -0.55
N GLY A 321 3.01 -3.01 -0.57
CA GLY A 321 1.77 -3.61 -0.05
C GLY A 321 1.33 -4.86 -0.79
N SER A 322 1.40 -4.86 -2.11
CA SER A 322 1.07 -6.03 -2.93
C SER A 322 1.99 -7.22 -2.65
N ILE A 323 3.29 -6.96 -2.49
CA ILE A 323 4.27 -7.98 -2.09
C ILE A 323 3.95 -8.50 -0.68
N GLY A 324 3.56 -7.61 0.25
CA GLY A 324 3.17 -8.00 1.61
C GLY A 324 1.97 -8.94 1.64
N ILE A 325 0.92 -8.63 0.87
CA ILE A 325 -0.26 -9.49 0.75
C ILE A 325 0.11 -10.82 0.10
N ALA A 326 0.90 -10.82 -0.98
CA ALA A 326 1.32 -12.03 -1.67
C ALA A 326 2.17 -12.94 -0.78
N ALA A 327 3.12 -12.36 -0.03
CA ALA A 327 3.94 -13.10 0.95
C ALA A 327 3.06 -13.72 2.06
N SER A 328 2.06 -12.98 2.56
CA SER A 328 1.13 -13.50 3.58
C SER A 328 0.32 -14.68 3.05
N THR A 329 -0.11 -14.65 1.80
CA THR A 329 -0.84 -15.74 1.16
C THR A 329 0.05 -16.98 1.05
N ALA A 330 1.32 -16.79 0.70
CA ALA A 330 2.29 -17.88 0.63
C ALA A 330 2.55 -18.53 1.99
N ILE A 331 2.77 -17.71 3.04
CA ILE A 331 2.98 -18.21 4.42
C ILE A 331 1.74 -18.96 4.91
N LEU A 332 0.54 -18.39 4.67
CA LEU A 332 -0.71 -19.04 5.03
C LEU A 332 -0.87 -20.39 4.32
N GLY A 333 -0.59 -20.46 3.02
CA GLY A 333 -0.66 -21.73 2.26
C GLY A 333 0.26 -22.79 2.80
N VAL A 334 1.52 -22.46 3.15
CA VAL A 334 2.47 -23.38 3.77
C VAL A 334 1.93 -23.91 5.10
N LYS A 335 1.39 -23.02 5.96
CA LYS A 335 0.85 -23.43 7.27
C LYS A 335 -0.39 -24.30 7.13
N GLN A 336 -1.32 -23.93 6.25
CA GLN A 336 -2.50 -24.73 5.98
C GLN A 336 -2.13 -26.13 5.48
N ARG A 337 -1.17 -26.24 4.57
CA ARG A 337 -0.72 -27.54 4.11
C ARG A 337 -0.15 -28.37 5.26
N ARG A 338 0.83 -27.85 5.99
CA ARG A 338 1.51 -28.59 7.07
C ARG A 338 0.61 -28.97 8.24
N GLN A 339 -0.32 -28.09 8.62
CA GLN A 339 -1.11 -28.28 9.84
C GLN A 339 -2.50 -28.87 9.58
N LEU A 340 -3.03 -28.77 8.36
CA LEU A 340 -4.40 -29.16 8.06
C LEU A 340 -4.49 -30.26 6.99
N LEU A 341 -3.74 -30.18 5.92
CA LEU A 341 -3.85 -31.13 4.80
C LEU A 341 -2.96 -32.37 4.98
N ASP A 342 -1.69 -32.20 5.33
CA ASP A 342 -0.78 -33.34 5.52
C ASP A 342 -1.24 -34.28 6.66
N PRO A 343 -1.75 -33.77 7.82
CA PRO A 343 -2.42 -34.59 8.83
C PRO A 343 -3.85 -35.04 8.47
N MET A 344 -4.39 -34.68 7.29
CA MET A 344 -5.76 -34.98 6.86
C MET A 344 -6.87 -34.47 7.80
N VAL A 345 -6.62 -33.38 8.52
CA VAL A 345 -7.60 -32.79 9.44
C VAL A 345 -8.75 -32.12 8.69
N VAL A 346 -8.44 -31.50 7.53
CA VAL A 346 -9.41 -30.75 6.70
C VAL A 346 -9.12 -31.01 5.23
N SER A 347 -10.16 -31.11 4.40
CA SER A 347 -10.00 -31.25 2.95
C SER A 347 -9.75 -29.92 2.24
N VAL A 348 -9.15 -29.96 1.04
CA VAL A 348 -8.91 -28.76 0.21
C VAL A 348 -10.22 -28.04 -0.11
N ALA A 349 -11.32 -28.78 -0.34
CA ALA A 349 -12.64 -28.20 -0.61
C ALA A 349 -13.18 -27.39 0.58
N GLN A 350 -12.93 -27.84 1.82
CA GLN A 350 -13.32 -27.11 3.02
C GLN A 350 -12.48 -25.85 3.25
N LEU A 351 -11.23 -25.83 2.79
CA LEU A 351 -10.37 -24.63 2.85
C LEU A 351 -10.83 -23.54 1.88
N GLY A 352 -11.45 -23.89 0.76
CA GLY A 352 -11.97 -22.92 -0.22
C GLY A 352 -13.14 -22.06 0.27
N SER A 353 -13.88 -22.54 1.30
CA SER A 353 -15.06 -21.87 1.86
C SER A 353 -15.00 -21.77 3.40
N LEU A 354 -13.82 -21.44 3.94
CA LEU A 354 -13.54 -21.51 5.39
C LEU A 354 -14.52 -20.72 6.26
N ALA A 355 -14.95 -19.54 5.84
CA ALA A 355 -15.91 -18.74 6.63
C ALA A 355 -17.24 -19.46 6.85
N ASP A 356 -17.69 -20.24 5.84
CA ASP A 356 -18.92 -21.03 5.91
C ASP A 356 -18.67 -22.40 6.54
N SER A 357 -17.54 -23.03 6.23
CA SER A 357 -17.17 -24.36 6.70
C SER A 357 -16.85 -24.42 8.21
N MET A 358 -16.39 -23.32 8.80
CA MET A 358 -16.09 -23.25 10.24
C MET A 358 -17.28 -23.64 11.15
N ARG A 359 -18.52 -23.51 10.63
CA ARG A 359 -19.73 -23.90 11.38
C ARG A 359 -20.04 -25.39 11.30
N THR A 360 -19.48 -26.09 10.32
CA THR A 360 -19.74 -27.51 10.02
C THR A 360 -18.57 -28.40 10.39
N LEU A 361 -17.39 -27.85 10.74
CA LEU A 361 -16.23 -28.58 11.17
C LEU A 361 -16.39 -29.17 12.57
N SER A 362 -15.76 -30.31 12.83
CA SER A 362 -15.62 -30.83 14.19
C SER A 362 -14.89 -29.84 15.09
N PRO A 363 -15.13 -29.85 16.42
CA PRO A 363 -14.45 -28.94 17.34
C PRO A 363 -12.93 -28.97 17.23
N ASP A 364 -12.36 -30.15 17.06
CA ASP A 364 -10.90 -30.34 16.92
C ASP A 364 -10.37 -29.78 15.61
N ALA A 365 -11.08 -30.02 14.49
CA ALA A 365 -10.72 -29.45 13.20
C ALA A 365 -10.84 -27.91 13.20
N ALA A 366 -11.89 -27.37 13.84
CA ALA A 366 -12.05 -25.93 13.98
C ALA A 366 -10.90 -25.29 14.82
N LEU A 367 -10.45 -25.99 15.88
CA LEU A 367 -9.29 -25.58 16.67
C LEU A 367 -8.02 -25.57 15.83
N ALA A 368 -7.77 -26.64 15.07
CA ALA A 368 -6.60 -26.73 14.18
C ALA A 368 -6.58 -25.64 13.12
N VAL A 369 -7.73 -25.30 12.51
CA VAL A 369 -7.84 -24.20 11.56
C VAL A 369 -7.50 -22.86 12.23
N ARG A 370 -8.05 -22.57 13.41
CA ARG A 370 -7.73 -21.33 14.14
C ARG A 370 -6.25 -21.24 14.47
N GLN A 371 -5.64 -22.36 14.89
CA GLN A 371 -4.21 -22.43 15.16
C GLN A 371 -3.40 -22.11 13.91
N ALA A 372 -3.67 -22.78 12.79
CA ALA A 372 -2.97 -22.57 11.53
C ALA A 372 -3.03 -21.11 11.04
N TYR A 373 -4.22 -20.47 11.17
CA TYR A 373 -4.39 -19.07 10.82
C TYR A 373 -3.66 -18.12 11.77
N THR A 374 -3.67 -18.41 13.06
CA THR A 374 -2.96 -17.59 14.05
C THR A 374 -1.46 -17.68 13.84
N ASP A 375 -0.93 -18.88 13.64
CA ASP A 375 0.49 -19.11 13.40
C ASP A 375 0.96 -18.41 12.11
N ALA A 376 0.18 -18.54 11.03
CA ALA A 376 0.49 -17.87 9.77
C ALA A 376 0.46 -16.33 9.89
N PHE A 377 -0.53 -15.79 10.61
CA PHE A 377 -0.66 -14.36 10.85
C PHE A 377 0.52 -13.83 11.68
N ASN A 378 0.86 -14.52 12.78
CA ASN A 378 1.97 -14.12 13.65
C ASN A 378 3.31 -14.23 12.93
N GLU A 379 3.56 -15.31 12.17
CA GLU A 379 4.78 -15.47 11.38
C GLU A 379 4.93 -14.37 10.33
N THR A 380 3.83 -14.02 9.64
CA THR A 380 3.85 -12.89 8.69
C THR A 380 4.13 -11.57 9.41
N LEU A 381 3.63 -11.37 10.63
CA LEU A 381 3.94 -10.17 11.43
C LEU A 381 5.40 -10.12 11.88
N VAL A 382 6.04 -11.25 12.13
CA VAL A 382 7.50 -11.31 12.35
C VAL A 382 8.24 -10.83 11.10
N VAL A 383 7.83 -11.30 9.92
CA VAL A 383 8.38 -10.79 8.64
C VAL A 383 8.12 -9.28 8.49
N CYS A 384 6.91 -8.81 8.80
CA CYS A 384 6.57 -7.38 8.80
C CYS A 384 7.48 -6.57 9.74
N SER A 385 7.82 -7.14 10.90
CA SER A 385 8.72 -6.51 11.87
C SER A 385 10.14 -6.38 11.32
N ILE A 386 10.65 -7.43 10.68
CA ILE A 386 11.96 -7.41 10.01
C ILE A 386 11.96 -6.35 8.91
N VAL A 387 10.94 -6.34 8.05
CA VAL A 387 10.79 -5.36 6.97
C VAL A 387 10.70 -3.93 7.51
N SER A 388 9.96 -3.72 8.61
CA SER A 388 9.88 -2.41 9.28
C SER A 388 11.22 -2.01 9.90
N GLY A 389 11.99 -2.95 10.43
CA GLY A 389 13.35 -2.72 10.91
C GLY A 389 14.29 -2.26 9.79
N VAL A 390 14.22 -2.91 8.63
CA VAL A 390 14.97 -2.46 7.43
C VAL A 390 14.48 -1.09 6.95
N ALA A 391 13.18 -0.80 7.03
CA ALA A 391 12.63 0.52 6.72
C ALA A 391 13.17 1.60 7.67
N LEU A 392 13.31 1.28 8.95
CA LEU A 392 13.92 2.17 9.93
C LEU A 392 15.38 2.47 9.58
N LEU A 393 16.17 1.44 9.26
CA LEU A 393 17.57 1.62 8.81
C LEU A 393 17.64 2.44 7.51
N ALA A 394 16.76 2.17 6.55
CA ALA A 394 16.68 2.94 5.31
C ALA A 394 16.33 4.41 5.59
N SER A 395 15.43 4.69 6.56
CA SER A 395 15.06 6.06 6.93
C SER A 395 16.23 6.83 7.55
N LEU A 396 17.13 6.18 8.28
CA LEU A 396 18.34 6.80 8.84
C LEU A 396 19.31 7.27 7.75
N ALA A 397 19.33 6.61 6.58
CA ALA A 397 20.14 7.04 5.44
C ALA A 397 19.72 8.42 4.87
N ALA A 398 18.52 8.91 5.20
CA ALA A 398 18.07 10.26 4.82
C ALA A 398 18.73 11.39 5.65
N TRP A 399 19.52 11.08 6.66
CA TRP A 399 20.09 12.09 7.53
C TRP A 399 21.00 13.08 6.78
N ARG A 400 20.78 14.38 7.04
CA ARG A 400 21.61 15.51 6.54
C ARG A 400 21.88 16.49 7.66
N LYS A 401 23.13 17.02 7.73
CA LYS A 401 23.51 18.08 8.67
C LYS A 401 22.66 19.35 8.49
N GLN A 402 22.39 19.72 7.25
CA GLN A 402 21.55 20.85 6.88
C GLN A 402 20.38 20.37 6.03
N PRO A 403 19.16 20.36 6.59
CA PRO A 403 17.98 19.97 5.84
C PRO A 403 17.69 20.99 4.73
N THR A 404 17.21 20.52 3.60
CA THR A 404 16.80 21.38 2.46
C THR A 404 15.76 22.40 2.93
N VAL A 405 16.02 23.67 2.66
CA VAL A 405 15.11 24.76 3.06
C VAL A 405 13.80 24.61 2.29
N MET A 406 12.68 24.66 3.00
CA MET A 406 11.39 24.71 2.36
C MET A 406 11.25 26.01 1.56
N LYS A 407 11.28 25.93 0.24
CA LYS A 407 10.90 27.05 -0.61
C LYS A 407 9.41 27.29 -0.44
N ILE A 408 9.03 28.19 0.46
CA ILE A 408 7.65 28.69 0.55
C ILE A 408 7.39 29.39 -0.79
N ARG A 409 6.57 28.81 -1.64
CA ARG A 409 6.08 29.46 -2.88
C ARG A 409 5.43 30.78 -2.48
N ARG A 410 6.08 31.92 -2.84
CA ARG A 410 5.48 33.25 -2.78
C ARG A 410 4.56 33.47 -3.97
#